data_c3689ffd8e688b3d5035a6d4a78cce7e
#
_entry.id   c3689ffd8e688b3d5035a6d4a78cce7e
#
_cell.length_a   1.000
_cell.length_b   1.000
_cell.length_c   1.000
_cell.angle_alpha   90.00
_cell.angle_beta   90.00
_cell.angle_gamma   90.00
#
_symmetry.space_group_name_H-M   'P 1'
#
loop_
_entity.id
_entity.type
_entity.pdbx_description
1 polymer ?
#
loop_
_entity_poly.entity_id
_entity_poly.type
_entity_poly.pdbx_seq_one_letter_code
_entity_poly.pdbx_strand_id
1 'polypeptide(L)'
;MMTENDRDALVDFLARHVDTQILTHAEVSAFLDFCDFEIIERGRIIADIGEVGESLYFLLDGTAELIVGPTTNEVPVGQIHAGEMLGEMSFFDRQPRNVRMRARSSVRLLRLPREKYNRLRLEHPVFTVLLLEYAIVSLDHLYRRTSTDVAQLNQYIHSMSG
;
A
#
# COMPACT_ATOMS: atom_id res chain seq x y z
N MET A 1 -8.50 -13.16 -13.63
CA MET A 1 -7.62 -12.67 -14.72
C MET A 1 -8.01 -11.23 -15.00
N MET A 2 -7.05 -10.34 -15.13
CA MET A 2 -7.28 -8.92 -15.45
C MET A 2 -7.72 -8.80 -16.91
N THR A 3 -8.83 -8.11 -17.16
CA THR A 3 -9.32 -7.84 -18.53
C THR A 3 -8.57 -6.65 -19.13
N GLU A 4 -8.64 -6.46 -20.44
CA GLU A 4 -8.04 -5.30 -21.13
C GLU A 4 -8.64 -3.98 -20.62
N ASN A 5 -9.94 -3.96 -20.37
CA ASN A 5 -10.63 -2.81 -19.78
C ASN A 5 -10.19 -2.52 -18.33
N ASP A 6 -9.88 -3.55 -17.53
CA ASP A 6 -9.28 -3.38 -16.21
C ASP A 6 -7.87 -2.78 -16.30
N ARG A 7 -7.09 -3.21 -17.30
CA ARG A 7 -5.75 -2.69 -17.57
C ARG A 7 -5.79 -1.19 -17.90
N ASP A 8 -6.66 -0.78 -18.79
CA ASP A 8 -6.83 0.63 -19.16
C ASP A 8 -7.28 1.48 -17.97
N ALA A 9 -8.25 0.98 -17.19
CA ALA A 9 -8.68 1.65 -15.97
C ALA A 9 -7.55 1.80 -14.92
N LEU A 10 -6.68 0.80 -14.82
CA LEU A 10 -5.51 0.84 -13.93
C LEU A 10 -4.43 1.80 -14.41
N VAL A 11 -4.19 1.83 -15.72
CA VAL A 11 -3.27 2.79 -16.33
C VAL A 11 -3.74 4.22 -16.04
N ASP A 12 -5.01 4.51 -16.25
CA ASP A 12 -5.60 5.82 -15.96
C ASP A 12 -5.57 6.17 -14.47
N PHE A 13 -5.74 5.18 -13.59
CA PHE A 13 -5.66 5.37 -12.15
C PHE A 13 -4.23 5.72 -11.71
N LEU A 14 -3.24 4.95 -12.13
CA LEU A 14 -1.82 5.20 -11.81
C LEU A 14 -1.36 6.53 -12.40
N ALA A 15 -1.77 6.84 -13.62
CA ALA A 15 -1.45 8.12 -14.27
C ALA A 15 -2.02 9.33 -13.52
N ARG A 16 -3.10 9.18 -12.78
CA ARG A 16 -3.67 10.26 -11.94
C ARG A 16 -2.99 10.43 -10.59
N HIS A 17 -2.35 9.40 -10.07
CA HIS A 17 -1.74 9.38 -8.74
C HIS A 17 -0.22 9.52 -8.75
N VAL A 18 0.41 9.33 -9.89
CA VAL A 18 1.83 9.56 -10.12
C VAL A 18 1.97 10.84 -10.96
N ASP A 19 2.97 11.67 -10.70
CA ASP A 19 3.19 12.91 -11.47
C ASP A 19 3.39 12.58 -12.96
N THR A 20 2.30 12.76 -13.73
CA THR A 20 2.19 12.33 -15.11
C THR A 20 2.97 13.18 -16.11
N GLN A 21 3.62 14.26 -15.65
CA GLN A 21 4.49 15.06 -16.53
C GLN A 21 5.74 14.29 -16.97
N ILE A 22 6.05 13.19 -16.28
CA ILE A 22 7.27 12.40 -16.48
C ILE A 22 6.97 10.99 -17.02
N LEU A 23 5.75 10.47 -16.79
CA LEU A 23 5.35 9.13 -17.21
C LEU A 23 4.42 9.13 -18.42
N THR A 24 4.79 8.40 -19.44
CA THR A 24 3.93 8.09 -20.56
C THR A 24 2.96 6.95 -20.19
N HIS A 25 1.82 6.90 -20.87
CA HIS A 25 0.86 5.80 -20.77
C HIS A 25 1.50 4.42 -21.09
N ALA A 26 2.49 4.39 -21.99
CA ALA A 26 3.26 3.18 -22.32
C ALA A 26 4.11 2.69 -21.16
N GLU A 27 4.75 3.60 -20.41
CA GLU A 27 5.58 3.24 -19.24
C GLU A 27 4.73 2.71 -18.08
N VAL A 28 3.57 3.32 -17.84
CA VAL A 28 2.62 2.81 -16.85
C VAL A 28 2.09 1.43 -17.27
N SER A 29 1.78 1.24 -18.54
CA SER A 29 1.37 -0.07 -19.07
C SER A 29 2.47 -1.13 -18.91
N ALA A 30 3.73 -0.78 -19.20
CA ALA A 30 4.87 -1.66 -19.00
C ALA A 30 5.04 -2.06 -17.52
N PHE A 31 4.82 -1.12 -16.57
CA PHE A 31 4.86 -1.43 -15.14
C PHE A 31 3.85 -2.51 -14.74
N LEU A 32 2.66 -2.51 -15.33
CA LEU A 32 1.64 -3.51 -15.05
C LEU A 32 2.09 -4.95 -15.39
N ASP A 33 3.02 -5.11 -16.33
CA ASP A 33 3.59 -6.42 -16.68
C ASP A 33 4.49 -7.00 -15.54
N PHE A 34 4.97 -6.13 -14.64
CA PHE A 34 5.69 -6.53 -13.44
C PHE A 34 4.77 -6.81 -12.25
N CYS A 35 3.49 -6.52 -12.34
CA CYS A 35 2.54 -6.68 -11.24
C CYS A 35 1.63 -7.90 -11.45
N ASP A 36 1.20 -8.48 -10.33
CA ASP A 36 0.12 -9.44 -10.28
C ASP A 36 -1.15 -8.70 -9.80
N PHE A 37 -2.28 -8.95 -10.46
CA PHE A 37 -3.57 -8.40 -10.04
C PHE A 37 -4.27 -9.40 -9.12
N GLU A 38 -4.72 -8.92 -7.97
CA GLU A 38 -5.39 -9.74 -6.96
C GLU A 38 -6.70 -9.08 -6.48
N ILE A 39 -7.71 -9.93 -6.23
CA ILE A 39 -8.93 -9.54 -5.53
C ILE A 39 -8.94 -10.30 -4.21
N ILE A 40 -9.03 -9.54 -3.12
CA ILE A 40 -9.05 -10.11 -1.77
C ILE A 40 -10.38 -9.80 -1.12
N GLU A 41 -11.06 -10.83 -0.67
CA GLU A 41 -12.36 -10.72 -0.02
C GLU A 41 -12.26 -10.05 1.35
N ARG A 42 -13.34 -9.40 1.75
CA ARG A 42 -13.47 -8.80 3.09
C ARG A 42 -13.08 -9.80 4.19
N GLY A 43 -12.29 -9.33 5.15
CA GLY A 43 -11.85 -10.11 6.31
C GLY A 43 -10.60 -10.94 6.09
N ARG A 44 -10.12 -11.07 4.84
CA ARG A 44 -8.89 -11.80 4.53
C ARG A 44 -7.66 -10.97 4.87
N ILE A 45 -6.62 -11.65 5.31
CA ILE A 45 -5.32 -11.05 5.61
C ILE A 45 -4.54 -10.88 4.31
N ILE A 46 -4.03 -9.66 4.08
CA ILE A 46 -3.17 -9.32 2.95
C ILE A 46 -1.71 -9.63 3.30
N ALA A 47 -1.29 -9.25 4.51
CA ALA A 47 0.04 -9.54 5.05
C ALA A 47 -0.04 -9.55 6.58
N ASP A 48 0.70 -10.45 7.24
CA ASP A 48 0.58 -10.68 8.67
C ASP A 48 1.80 -10.21 9.47
N ILE A 49 1.58 -10.06 10.79
CA ILE A 49 2.62 -9.79 11.77
C ILE A 49 3.66 -10.93 11.74
N GLY A 50 4.92 -10.57 11.81
CA GLY A 50 6.05 -11.51 11.81
C GLY A 50 6.57 -11.89 10.41
N GLU A 51 5.81 -11.62 9.35
CA GLU A 51 6.28 -11.82 7.98
C GLU A 51 7.29 -10.74 7.57
N VAL A 52 8.32 -11.11 6.84
CA VAL A 52 9.21 -10.18 6.14
C VAL A 52 8.63 -9.86 4.76
N GLY A 53 8.54 -8.58 4.42
CA GLY A 53 7.91 -8.12 3.18
C GLY A 53 8.63 -8.61 1.92
N GLU A 54 7.95 -9.42 1.12
CA GLU A 54 8.41 -9.91 -0.18
C GLU A 54 7.65 -9.29 -1.36
N SER A 55 6.68 -8.43 -1.07
CA SER A 55 5.91 -7.72 -2.10
C SER A 55 5.51 -6.33 -1.63
N LEU A 56 5.40 -5.40 -2.59
CA LEU A 56 4.69 -4.14 -2.46
C LEU A 56 3.27 -4.33 -2.97
N TYR A 57 2.32 -3.61 -2.38
CA TYR A 57 0.92 -3.66 -2.77
C TYR A 57 0.41 -2.25 -3.07
N PHE A 58 -0.38 -2.12 -4.13
CA PHE A 58 -1.06 -0.89 -4.51
C PHE A 58 -2.56 -1.13 -4.42
N LEU A 59 -3.23 -0.42 -3.53
CA LEU A 59 -4.66 -0.55 -3.35
C LEU A 59 -5.39 0.25 -4.44
N LEU A 60 -6.11 -0.44 -5.31
CA LEU A 60 -6.81 0.15 -6.44
C LEU A 60 -8.26 0.49 -6.11
N ASP A 61 -8.86 -0.34 -5.26
CA ASP A 61 -10.24 -0.20 -4.83
C ASP A 61 -10.46 -0.86 -3.48
N GLY A 62 -11.42 -0.37 -2.71
CA GLY A 62 -11.74 -0.85 -1.38
C GLY A 62 -10.90 -0.20 -0.27
N THR A 63 -10.92 -0.80 0.89
CA THR A 63 -10.23 -0.32 2.10
C THR A 63 -9.59 -1.49 2.84
N ALA A 64 -8.34 -1.31 3.26
CA ALA A 64 -7.65 -2.21 4.17
C ALA A 64 -7.45 -1.53 5.54
N GLU A 65 -7.37 -2.33 6.59
CA GLU A 65 -7.07 -1.86 7.94
C GLU A 65 -5.72 -2.37 8.43
N LEU A 66 -5.07 -1.54 9.23
CA LEU A 66 -3.82 -1.86 9.90
C LEU A 66 -4.13 -2.20 11.36
N ILE A 67 -3.65 -3.34 11.82
CA ILE A 67 -3.98 -3.91 13.13
C ILE A 67 -2.71 -4.32 13.84
N VAL A 68 -2.58 -3.97 15.11
CA VAL A 68 -1.53 -4.46 16.01
C VAL A 68 -2.10 -5.39 17.06
N GLY A 69 -1.25 -6.19 17.67
CA GLY A 69 -1.61 -7.13 18.73
C GLY A 69 -1.97 -8.54 18.24
N PRO A 70 -2.09 -9.47 19.18
CA PRO A 70 -2.46 -10.86 18.88
C PRO A 70 -3.92 -10.95 18.44
N THR A 71 -4.29 -12.04 17.78
CA THR A 71 -5.68 -12.29 17.33
C THR A 71 -6.72 -12.28 18.46
N THR A 72 -6.29 -12.49 19.70
CA THR A 72 -7.14 -12.43 20.91
C THR A 72 -7.35 -11.01 21.42
N ASN A 73 -6.55 -10.03 20.97
CA ASN A 73 -6.64 -8.62 21.38
C ASN A 73 -6.14 -7.71 20.26
N GLU A 74 -6.88 -7.64 19.18
CA GLU A 74 -6.57 -6.82 18.01
C GLU A 74 -6.93 -5.36 18.26
N VAL A 75 -6.00 -4.46 17.93
CA VAL A 75 -6.19 -3.02 18.00
C VAL A 75 -6.00 -2.41 16.61
N PRO A 76 -7.04 -1.87 15.97
CA PRO A 76 -6.90 -1.12 14.73
C PRO A 76 -6.10 0.16 14.96
N VAL A 77 -5.09 0.40 14.14
CA VAL A 77 -4.19 1.57 14.25
C VAL A 77 -4.20 2.46 13.01
N GLY A 78 -4.86 2.05 11.94
CA GLY A 78 -4.96 2.86 10.72
C GLY A 78 -5.77 2.19 9.63
N GLN A 79 -6.00 2.94 8.57
CA GLN A 79 -6.68 2.49 7.36
C GLN A 79 -5.89 2.91 6.13
N ILE A 80 -5.96 2.09 5.10
CA ILE A 80 -5.37 2.33 3.77
C ILE A 80 -6.52 2.37 2.77
N HIS A 81 -6.51 3.40 1.95
CA HIS A 81 -7.54 3.65 0.94
C HIS A 81 -7.01 3.44 -0.48
N ALA A 82 -7.92 3.38 -1.44
CA ALA A 82 -7.57 3.35 -2.86
C ALA A 82 -6.64 4.52 -3.22
N GLY A 83 -5.59 4.24 -4.00
CA GLY A 83 -4.52 5.17 -4.33
C GLY A 83 -3.31 5.11 -3.38
N GLU A 84 -3.38 4.33 -2.32
CA GLU A 84 -2.27 4.20 -1.36
C GLU A 84 -1.52 2.88 -1.54
N MET A 85 -0.28 2.87 -1.08
CA MET A 85 0.60 1.71 -1.07
C MET A 85 0.56 1.02 0.28
N LEU A 86 0.81 -0.29 0.29
CA LEU A 86 0.95 -1.09 1.50
C LEU A 86 2.23 -1.93 1.43
N GLY A 87 2.78 -2.20 2.62
CA GLY A 87 3.84 -3.18 2.78
C GLY A 87 5.25 -2.68 2.53
N GLU A 88 5.41 -1.39 2.19
CA GLU A 88 6.66 -0.75 1.83
C GLU A 88 7.73 -0.82 2.93
N MET A 89 7.37 -0.62 4.20
CA MET A 89 8.35 -0.60 5.29
C MET A 89 9.12 -1.93 5.36
N SER A 90 8.43 -3.03 5.60
CA SER A 90 9.06 -4.35 5.69
C SER A 90 9.68 -4.82 4.37
N PHE A 91 9.16 -4.34 3.25
CA PHE A 91 9.75 -4.62 1.94
C PHE A 91 11.15 -4.00 1.81
N PHE A 92 11.34 -2.76 2.26
CA PHE A 92 12.62 -2.05 2.12
C PHE A 92 13.59 -2.31 3.27
N ASP A 93 13.13 -2.30 4.53
CA ASP A 93 14.01 -2.48 5.69
C ASP A 93 14.30 -3.94 6.05
N ARG A 94 13.56 -4.88 5.45
CA ARG A 94 13.72 -6.33 5.68
C ARG A 94 13.41 -6.78 7.11
N GLN A 95 12.75 -5.94 7.90
CA GLN A 95 12.33 -6.31 9.25
C GLN A 95 10.96 -7.00 9.24
N PRO A 96 10.72 -7.94 10.17
CA PRO A 96 9.41 -8.54 10.34
C PRO A 96 8.33 -7.49 10.59
N ARG A 97 7.15 -7.68 9.99
CA ARG A 97 6.00 -6.79 10.18
C ARG A 97 5.54 -6.80 11.63
N ASN A 98 5.27 -5.63 12.17
CA ASN A 98 4.62 -5.43 13.46
C ASN A 98 3.13 -5.08 13.33
N VAL A 99 2.64 -4.99 12.09
CA VAL A 99 1.26 -4.65 11.77
C VAL A 99 0.67 -5.70 10.83
N ARG A 100 -0.53 -6.16 11.13
CA ARG A 100 -1.37 -6.97 10.23
C ARG A 100 -2.13 -6.08 9.29
N MET A 101 -2.20 -6.45 8.03
CA MET A 101 -3.00 -5.80 7.01
C MET A 101 -4.16 -6.70 6.63
N ARG A 102 -5.40 -6.23 6.86
CA ARG A 102 -6.61 -7.00 6.60
C ARG A 102 -7.56 -6.22 5.70
N ALA A 103 -8.16 -6.88 4.74
CA ALA A 103 -9.19 -6.30 3.87
C ALA A 103 -10.46 -5.97 4.70
N ARG A 104 -10.82 -4.70 4.80
CA ARG A 104 -12.01 -4.22 5.50
C ARG A 104 -13.27 -4.29 4.62
N SER A 105 -13.09 -4.12 3.32
CA SER A 105 -14.07 -4.42 2.26
C SER A 105 -13.49 -5.45 1.32
N SER A 106 -14.19 -5.84 0.25
CA SER A 106 -13.52 -6.45 -0.89
C SER A 106 -12.52 -5.45 -1.45
N VAL A 107 -11.27 -5.86 -1.67
CA VAL A 107 -10.22 -5.00 -2.20
C VAL A 107 -9.68 -5.53 -3.52
N ARG A 108 -9.34 -4.60 -4.40
CA ARG A 108 -8.61 -4.87 -5.63
C ARG A 108 -7.22 -4.27 -5.48
N LEU A 109 -6.19 -5.04 -5.71
CA LEU A 109 -4.81 -4.59 -5.54
C LEU A 109 -3.88 -5.11 -6.63
N LEU A 110 -2.79 -4.37 -6.85
CA LEU A 110 -1.63 -4.82 -7.58
C LEU A 110 -0.57 -5.27 -6.58
N ARG A 111 0.01 -6.42 -6.82
CA ARG A 111 1.16 -6.94 -6.08
C ARG A 111 2.40 -6.89 -6.95
N LEU A 112 3.45 -6.23 -6.48
CA LEU A 112 4.77 -6.21 -7.10
C LEU A 112 5.72 -7.09 -6.28
N PRO A 113 5.99 -8.33 -6.70
CA PRO A 113 6.94 -9.20 -6.03
C PRO A 113 8.37 -8.65 -6.07
N ARG A 114 9.18 -8.97 -5.06
CA ARG A 114 10.57 -8.52 -4.95
C ARG A 114 11.44 -8.85 -6.18
N GLU A 115 11.30 -10.04 -6.71
CA GLU A 115 12.05 -10.45 -7.91
C GLU A 115 11.70 -9.57 -9.12
N LYS A 116 10.42 -9.25 -9.29
CA LYS A 116 9.93 -8.36 -10.35
C LYS A 116 10.34 -6.90 -10.09
N TYR A 117 10.32 -6.43 -8.83
CA TYR A 117 10.89 -5.14 -8.46
C TYR A 117 12.38 -5.04 -8.78
N ASN A 118 13.17 -6.08 -8.49
CA ASN A 118 14.59 -6.11 -8.81
C ASN A 118 14.86 -6.01 -10.32
N ARG A 119 14.02 -6.61 -11.14
CA ARG A 119 14.07 -6.44 -12.60
C ARG A 119 13.63 -5.05 -13.02
N LEU A 120 12.52 -4.55 -12.49
CA LEU A 120 11.98 -3.23 -12.80
C LEU A 120 13.02 -2.12 -12.59
N ARG A 121 13.76 -2.14 -11.48
CA ARG A 121 14.79 -1.13 -11.19
C ARG A 121 15.97 -1.16 -12.15
N LEU A 122 16.22 -2.28 -12.82
CA LEU A 122 17.28 -2.42 -13.83
C LEU A 122 16.80 -2.06 -15.23
N GLU A 123 15.60 -2.48 -15.57
CA GLU A 123 15.00 -2.31 -16.90
C GLU A 123 14.35 -0.92 -17.05
N HIS A 124 13.76 -0.36 -15.96
CA HIS A 124 13.03 0.91 -15.93
C HIS A 124 13.43 1.78 -14.72
N PRO A 125 14.70 2.24 -14.64
CA PRO A 125 15.19 2.95 -13.45
C PRO A 125 14.47 4.27 -13.17
N VAL A 126 14.08 5.02 -14.19
CA VAL A 126 13.33 6.28 -14.02
C VAL A 126 11.96 6.01 -13.40
N PHE A 127 11.25 5.00 -13.89
CA PHE A 127 9.98 4.59 -13.32
C PHE A 127 10.14 4.15 -11.85
N THR A 128 11.21 3.42 -11.54
CA THR A 128 11.49 2.96 -10.18
C THR A 128 11.71 4.14 -9.23
N VAL A 129 12.39 5.21 -9.66
CA VAL A 129 12.55 6.43 -8.85
C VAL A 129 11.19 7.03 -8.53
N LEU A 130 10.31 7.18 -9.51
CA LEU A 130 8.96 7.72 -9.30
C LEU A 130 8.12 6.84 -8.37
N LEU A 131 8.27 5.52 -8.48
CA LEU A 131 7.65 4.56 -7.57
C LEU A 131 8.12 4.74 -6.12
N LEU A 132 9.42 4.96 -5.92
CA LEU A 132 10.00 5.22 -4.60
C LEU A 132 9.52 6.56 -4.02
N GLU A 133 9.46 7.61 -4.83
CA GLU A 133 8.89 8.90 -4.43
C GLU A 133 7.42 8.77 -4.02
N TYR A 134 6.64 8.00 -4.77
CA TYR A 134 5.26 7.68 -4.43
C TYR A 134 5.16 6.91 -3.10
N ALA A 135 6.06 5.95 -2.85
CA ALA A 135 6.12 5.21 -1.58
C ALA A 135 6.39 6.15 -0.40
N ILE A 136 7.30 7.12 -0.56
CA ILE A 136 7.62 8.11 0.47
C ILE A 136 6.39 8.99 0.78
N VAL A 137 5.68 9.47 -0.23
CA VAL A 137 4.47 10.27 -0.06
C VAL A 137 3.36 9.47 0.63
N SER A 138 3.19 8.20 0.25
CA SER A 138 2.21 7.29 0.89
C SER A 138 2.52 7.10 2.38
N LEU A 139 3.78 6.89 2.74
CA LEU A 139 4.23 6.79 4.14
C LEU A 139 4.01 8.09 4.92
N ASP A 140 4.30 9.25 4.31
CA ASP A 140 4.08 10.55 4.94
C ASP A 140 2.60 10.80 5.24
N HIS A 141 1.70 10.45 4.32
CA HIS A 141 0.26 10.55 4.55
C HIS A 141 -0.20 9.65 5.70
N LEU A 142 0.28 8.42 5.77
CA LEU A 142 -0.03 7.49 6.86
C LEU A 142 0.51 8.03 8.20
N TYR A 143 1.75 8.50 8.22
CA TYR A 143 2.38 9.06 9.42
C TYR A 143 1.61 10.28 9.95
N ARG A 144 1.22 11.21 9.09
CA ARG A 144 0.46 12.41 9.48
C ARG A 144 -0.91 12.05 10.06
N ARG A 145 -1.63 11.10 9.45
CA ARG A 145 -2.92 10.62 9.99
C ARG A 145 -2.74 10.01 11.37
N THR A 146 -1.79 9.10 11.53
CA THR A 146 -1.52 8.43 12.81
C THR A 146 -1.10 9.43 13.90
N SER A 147 -0.26 10.41 13.56
CA SER A 147 0.17 11.46 14.49
C SER A 147 -0.99 12.35 14.96
N THR A 148 -1.92 12.66 14.07
CA THR A 148 -3.14 13.43 14.41
C THR A 148 -4.03 12.63 15.36
N ASP A 149 -4.24 11.35 15.09
CA ASP A 149 -5.05 10.48 15.94
C ASP A 149 -4.47 10.33 17.35
N VAL A 150 -3.14 10.18 17.46
CA VAL A 150 -2.43 10.13 18.76
C VAL A 150 -2.56 11.45 19.51
N ALA A 151 -2.43 12.60 18.83
CA ALA A 151 -2.59 13.90 19.44
C ALA A 151 -4.01 14.11 20.00
N GLN A 152 -5.03 13.73 19.24
CA GLN A 152 -6.43 13.80 19.68
C GLN A 152 -6.70 12.89 20.88
N LEU A 153 -6.17 11.67 20.87
CA LEU A 153 -6.29 10.74 21.99
C LEU A 153 -5.63 11.30 23.26
N ASN A 154 -4.43 11.86 23.16
CA ASN A 154 -3.77 12.50 24.29
C ASN A 154 -4.55 13.68 24.86
N GLN A 155 -5.13 14.53 24.01
CA GLN A 155 -6.01 15.62 24.45
C GLN A 155 -7.23 15.10 25.19
N TYR A 156 -7.86 14.03 24.67
CA TYR A 156 -9.02 13.41 25.30
C TYR A 156 -8.67 12.85 26.70
N ILE A 157 -7.56 12.13 26.82
CA ILE A 157 -7.08 11.58 28.10
C ILE A 157 -6.82 12.71 29.12
N HIS A 158 -6.17 13.79 28.70
CA HIS A 158 -5.90 14.93 29.58
C HIS A 158 -7.18 15.64 30.03
N SER A 159 -8.20 15.74 29.16
CA SER A 159 -9.49 16.33 29.50
C SER A 159 -10.31 15.50 30.50
N MET A 160 -10.06 14.19 30.56
CA MET A 160 -10.73 13.30 31.52
C MET A 160 -10.01 13.23 32.87
N SER A 161 -8.74 13.68 32.95
CA SER A 161 -7.90 13.60 34.14
C SER A 161 -7.90 14.90 34.97
N GLY A 162 -8.61 15.94 34.53
CA GLY A 162 -8.83 17.23 35.21
C GLY A 162 -10.26 17.35 35.70
#